data_5309b74a8e6a570e7767e314776b9b09
#
_entry.id   5309b74a8e6a570e7767e314776b9b09
#
_cell.length_a   1.000
_cell.length_b   1.000
_cell.length_c   1.000
_cell.angle_alpha   90.00
_cell.angle_beta   90.00
_cell.angle_gamma   90.00
#
_symmetry.space_group_name_H-M   'P 1'
#
loop_
_entity.id
_entity.type
_entity.pdbx_description
1 polymer ?
#
loop_
_entity_poly.entity_id
_entity_poly.type
_entity_poly.pdbx_seq_one_letter_code
_entity_poly.pdbx_strand_id
1 'polypeptide(L)'
;MIERKFVAQKIKEHQIQEYITQNLNNVGHSHTKMIKTPLGEKIIIHASRPGLIVGKKGQNIKQLTKTLKKRFDLENPQIEISEVENPNLDANIVSEKIVDALEKFGSERFKAIGHKVMTDVMRSGALGIEIVVSGKVPSARAKSWRFYSGYLKKCGDIANSVRKSNAQAQLKTGIIGIQVSIMPPDIKLPDDIELRDGIEIKVEEVKPQEEKLEVEAEKKEKPKRRKKKDENQGTKSNE
;
A
#
# COMPACT_ATOMS: atom_id res chain seq x y z
N MET A 1 -4.65 32.90 -7.10
CA MET A 1 -4.72 31.98 -8.26
C MET A 1 -3.55 30.99 -8.30
N ILE A 2 -3.03 30.65 -7.13
CA ILE A 2 -1.95 29.66 -6.94
C ILE A 2 -2.46 28.26 -7.25
N GLU A 3 -3.70 27.94 -6.90
CA GLU A 3 -4.33 26.63 -7.13
C GLU A 3 -4.30 26.20 -8.62
N ARG A 4 -4.60 27.13 -9.54
CA ARG A 4 -4.53 26.85 -10.98
C ARG A 4 -3.13 26.46 -11.45
N LYS A 5 -2.08 27.04 -10.85
CA LYS A 5 -0.69 26.68 -11.17
C LYS A 5 -0.36 25.27 -10.68
N PHE A 6 -0.82 24.90 -9.48
CA PHE A 6 -0.64 23.53 -8.96
C PHE A 6 -1.39 22.49 -9.79
N VAL A 7 -2.63 22.78 -10.15
CA VAL A 7 -3.41 21.87 -11.02
C VAL A 7 -2.73 21.70 -12.39
N ALA A 8 -2.32 22.81 -13.02
CA ALA A 8 -1.63 22.75 -14.32
C ALA A 8 -0.31 21.96 -14.23
N GLN A 9 0.43 22.11 -13.12
CA GLN A 9 1.64 21.34 -12.88
C GLN A 9 1.34 19.85 -12.75
N LYS A 10 0.33 19.47 -11.96
CA LYS A 10 -0.04 18.05 -11.79
C LYS A 10 -0.57 17.41 -13.07
N ILE A 11 -1.27 18.17 -13.90
CA ILE A 11 -1.69 17.72 -15.23
C ILE A 11 -0.46 17.44 -16.11
N LYS A 12 0.53 18.34 -16.13
CA LYS A 12 1.78 18.12 -16.87
C LYS A 12 2.53 16.88 -16.37
N GLU A 13 2.65 16.71 -15.05
CA GLU A 13 3.26 15.52 -14.44
C GLU A 13 2.58 14.23 -14.92
N HIS A 14 1.25 14.20 -14.88
CA HIS A 14 0.47 13.04 -15.34
C HIS A 14 0.66 12.76 -16.84
N GLN A 15 0.61 13.79 -17.68
CA GLN A 15 0.84 13.65 -19.12
C GLN A 15 2.25 13.12 -19.45
N ILE A 16 3.26 13.54 -18.69
CA ILE A 16 4.63 13.02 -18.82
C ILE A 16 4.70 11.56 -18.43
N GLN A 17 4.08 11.17 -17.30
CA GLN A 17 4.02 9.79 -16.86
C GLN A 17 3.34 8.90 -17.91
N GLU A 18 2.19 9.34 -18.42
CA GLU A 18 1.47 8.60 -19.45
C GLU A 18 2.30 8.44 -20.73
N TYR A 19 2.94 9.53 -21.19
CA TYR A 19 3.82 9.49 -22.35
C TYR A 19 4.99 8.52 -22.17
N ILE A 20 5.62 8.51 -20.99
CA ILE A 20 6.71 7.59 -20.67
C ILE A 20 6.22 6.15 -20.67
N THR A 21 5.09 5.88 -20.04
CA THR A 21 4.50 4.53 -20.01
C THR A 21 4.18 4.01 -21.41
N GLN A 22 3.62 4.84 -22.28
CA GLN A 22 3.32 4.46 -23.67
C GLN A 22 4.56 4.17 -24.51
N ASN A 23 5.68 4.86 -24.26
CA ASN A 23 6.92 4.68 -25.03
C ASN A 23 7.83 3.58 -24.47
N LEU A 24 7.67 3.18 -23.23
CA LEU A 24 8.50 2.18 -22.55
C LEU A 24 7.82 0.81 -22.45
N ASN A 25 7.04 0.41 -23.44
CA ASN A 25 6.45 -0.92 -23.49
C ASN A 25 7.54 -1.99 -23.51
N ASN A 26 7.31 -3.12 -22.85
CA ASN A 26 8.21 -4.29 -22.78
C ASN A 26 9.51 -4.07 -21.99
N VAL A 27 9.63 -2.99 -21.26
CA VAL A 27 10.82 -2.68 -20.44
C VAL A 27 10.64 -3.08 -18.98
N GLY A 28 9.40 -3.33 -18.57
CA GLY A 28 9.04 -3.54 -17.16
C GLY A 28 9.06 -2.22 -16.40
N HIS A 29 8.32 -1.24 -16.88
CA HIS A 29 8.15 0.05 -16.24
C HIS A 29 7.27 -0.09 -14.98
N SER A 30 7.76 0.37 -13.83
CA SER A 30 7.01 0.40 -12.57
C SER A 30 6.25 1.71 -12.43
N HIS A 31 6.97 2.77 -12.13
CA HIS A 31 6.41 4.12 -12.00
C HIS A 31 7.47 5.18 -12.32
N THR A 32 7.00 6.39 -12.59
CA THR A 32 7.87 7.55 -12.82
C THR A 32 7.62 8.60 -11.77
N LYS A 33 8.69 9.13 -11.17
CA LYS A 33 8.65 10.22 -10.20
C LYS A 33 9.29 11.46 -10.78
N MET A 34 8.62 12.58 -10.72
CA MET A 34 9.17 13.87 -11.14
C MET A 34 9.54 14.72 -9.93
N ILE A 35 10.76 15.26 -9.93
CA ILE A 35 11.27 16.13 -8.88
C ILE A 35 11.73 17.43 -9.53
N LYS A 36 11.22 18.56 -9.05
CA LYS A 36 11.71 19.87 -9.48
C LYS A 36 12.95 20.23 -8.67
N THR A 37 14.03 20.52 -9.36
CA THR A 37 15.27 21.01 -8.79
C THR A 37 15.53 22.45 -9.29
N PRO A 38 16.33 23.25 -8.60
CA PRO A 38 16.68 24.60 -9.06
C PRO A 38 17.38 24.63 -10.42
N LEU A 39 18.03 23.53 -10.82
CA LEU A 39 18.76 23.39 -12.08
C LEU A 39 17.89 22.86 -13.24
N GLY A 40 16.67 22.44 -12.95
CA GLY A 40 15.77 21.84 -13.94
C GLY A 40 14.87 20.77 -13.36
N GLU A 41 14.17 20.03 -14.21
CA GLU A 41 13.25 18.98 -13.83
C GLU A 41 13.93 17.61 -13.94
N LYS A 42 13.98 16.88 -12.82
CA LYS A 42 14.55 15.54 -12.71
C LYS A 42 13.43 14.51 -12.79
N ILE A 43 13.53 13.60 -13.75
CA ILE A 43 12.58 12.53 -13.99
C ILE A 43 13.24 11.20 -13.62
N ILE A 44 12.77 10.55 -12.55
CA ILE A 44 13.28 9.26 -12.10
C ILE A 44 12.33 8.19 -12.63
N ILE A 45 12.85 7.28 -13.44
CA ILE A 45 12.10 6.16 -14.03
C ILE A 45 12.51 4.89 -13.29
N HIS A 46 11.55 4.24 -12.63
CA HIS A 46 11.76 2.95 -12.00
C HIS A 46 11.40 1.82 -12.96
N ALA A 47 12.36 0.96 -13.27
CA ALA A 47 12.17 -0.14 -14.21
C ALA A 47 12.96 -1.39 -13.84
N SER A 48 12.48 -2.55 -14.30
CA SER A 48 13.15 -3.84 -14.07
C SER A 48 14.34 -4.06 -15.00
N ARG A 49 14.36 -3.40 -16.17
CA ARG A 49 15.41 -3.58 -17.19
C ARG A 49 15.97 -2.24 -17.64
N PRO A 50 16.84 -1.60 -16.86
CA PRO A 50 17.37 -0.27 -17.15
C PRO A 50 18.14 -0.21 -18.47
N GLY A 51 18.80 -1.27 -18.87
CA GLY A 51 19.58 -1.33 -20.13
C GLY A 51 18.74 -1.10 -21.40
N LEU A 52 17.46 -1.48 -21.41
CA LEU A 52 16.58 -1.27 -22.55
C LEU A 52 16.16 0.21 -22.68
N ILE A 53 16.02 0.92 -21.56
CA ILE A 53 15.71 2.35 -21.54
C ILE A 53 16.91 3.15 -22.05
N VAL A 54 18.11 2.80 -21.58
CA VAL A 54 19.34 3.46 -22.03
C VAL A 54 19.54 3.27 -23.53
N GLY A 55 19.34 2.04 -24.01
CA GLY A 55 19.54 1.65 -25.39
C GLY A 55 21.00 1.68 -25.84
N LYS A 56 21.25 1.39 -27.12
CA LYS A 56 22.59 1.37 -27.68
C LYS A 56 23.24 2.77 -27.60
N LYS A 57 24.37 2.87 -26.89
CA LYS A 57 25.13 4.14 -26.74
C LYS A 57 24.29 5.30 -26.15
N GLY A 58 23.22 5.02 -25.40
CA GLY A 58 22.36 6.05 -24.82
C GLY A 58 21.46 6.78 -25.82
N GLN A 59 21.21 6.22 -26.98
CA GLN A 59 20.38 6.85 -28.02
C GLN A 59 18.92 7.01 -27.55
N ASN A 60 18.33 5.99 -26.92
CA ASN A 60 16.95 6.03 -26.46
C ASN A 60 16.73 7.14 -25.42
N ILE A 61 17.62 7.25 -24.43
CA ILE A 61 17.53 8.33 -23.44
C ILE A 61 17.64 9.70 -24.11
N LYS A 62 18.58 9.89 -25.05
CA LYS A 62 18.74 11.17 -25.74
C LYS A 62 17.50 11.53 -26.56
N GLN A 63 16.88 10.55 -27.21
CA GLN A 63 15.63 10.76 -27.94
C GLN A 63 14.48 11.11 -27.01
N LEU A 64 14.31 10.37 -25.90
CA LEU A 64 13.29 10.65 -24.88
C LEU A 64 13.47 12.06 -24.30
N THR A 65 14.68 12.43 -23.89
CA THR A 65 14.98 13.77 -23.36
C THR A 65 14.63 14.86 -24.37
N LYS A 66 15.01 14.67 -25.64
CA LYS A 66 14.72 15.64 -26.71
C LYS A 66 13.22 15.77 -26.96
N THR A 67 12.49 14.67 -26.93
CA THR A 67 11.04 14.67 -27.16
C THR A 67 10.30 15.28 -25.98
N LEU A 68 10.68 14.93 -24.74
CA LEU A 68 10.12 15.51 -23.52
C LEU A 68 10.32 17.03 -23.48
N LYS A 69 11.53 17.49 -23.80
CA LYS A 69 11.82 18.92 -23.88
C LYS A 69 10.93 19.65 -24.89
N LYS A 70 10.74 19.07 -26.08
CA LYS A 70 9.94 19.69 -27.14
C LYS A 70 8.44 19.65 -26.91
N ARG A 71 7.92 18.54 -26.33
CA ARG A 71 6.48 18.31 -26.20
C ARG A 71 5.87 18.96 -24.98
N PHE A 72 6.63 19.01 -23.88
CA PHE A 72 6.13 19.49 -22.59
C PHE A 72 6.75 20.81 -22.13
N ASP A 73 7.57 21.46 -22.99
CA ASP A 73 8.25 22.73 -22.70
C ASP A 73 8.99 22.68 -21.35
N LEU A 74 9.81 21.63 -21.16
CA LEU A 74 10.65 21.48 -19.99
C LEU A 74 11.97 22.24 -20.21
N GLU A 75 12.44 22.98 -19.21
CA GLU A 75 13.66 23.79 -19.37
C GLU A 75 14.90 22.90 -19.55
N ASN A 76 15.19 22.05 -18.55
CA ASN A 76 16.33 21.12 -18.57
C ASN A 76 15.95 19.77 -17.96
N PRO A 77 15.24 18.89 -18.73
CA PRO A 77 14.86 17.58 -18.20
C PRO A 77 16.07 16.67 -18.06
N GLN A 78 16.31 16.19 -16.85
CA GLN A 78 17.30 15.15 -16.53
C GLN A 78 16.59 13.85 -16.26
N ILE A 79 16.95 12.78 -16.99
CA ILE A 79 16.38 11.46 -16.80
C ILE A 79 17.36 10.61 -16.00
N GLU A 80 16.91 10.13 -14.86
CA GLU A 80 17.59 9.10 -14.07
C GLU A 80 16.80 7.80 -14.14
N ILE A 81 17.51 6.68 -14.13
CA ILE A 81 16.91 5.36 -14.14
C ILE A 81 17.28 4.67 -12.82
N SER A 82 16.27 4.22 -12.11
CA SER A 82 16.42 3.42 -10.90
C SER A 82 15.97 2.00 -11.18
N GLU A 83 16.75 1.03 -10.78
CA GLU A 83 16.39 -0.37 -10.88
C GLU A 83 15.45 -0.76 -9.73
N VAL A 84 14.46 -1.60 -10.05
CA VAL A 84 13.52 -2.15 -9.06
C VAL A 84 14.09 -3.45 -8.52
N GLU A 85 14.33 -3.52 -7.20
CA GLU A 85 14.91 -4.71 -6.55
C GLU A 85 14.07 -5.96 -6.77
N ASN A 86 12.75 -5.88 -6.52
CA ASN A 86 11.82 -7.00 -6.64
C ASN A 86 10.74 -6.74 -7.70
N PRO A 87 11.00 -7.05 -8.99
CA PRO A 87 10.05 -6.78 -10.06
C PRO A 87 8.74 -7.57 -9.95
N ASN A 88 8.72 -8.68 -9.22
CA ASN A 88 7.52 -9.48 -9.04
C ASN A 88 6.56 -8.90 -7.98
N LEU A 89 7.01 -7.95 -7.16
CA LEU A 89 6.13 -7.26 -6.20
C LEU A 89 5.44 -6.02 -6.78
N ASP A 90 5.83 -5.60 -7.99
CA ASP A 90 5.22 -4.46 -8.67
C ASP A 90 4.10 -4.90 -9.62
N ALA A 91 2.89 -4.39 -9.39
CA ALA A 91 1.71 -4.75 -10.17
C ALA A 91 1.85 -4.35 -11.66
N ASN A 92 2.49 -3.20 -11.95
CA ASN A 92 2.69 -2.73 -13.33
C ASN A 92 3.60 -3.67 -14.11
N ILE A 93 4.73 -4.06 -13.53
CA ILE A 93 5.69 -4.98 -14.16
C ILE A 93 5.07 -6.35 -14.39
N VAL A 94 4.32 -6.84 -13.39
CA VAL A 94 3.64 -8.14 -13.47
C VAL A 94 2.54 -8.12 -14.52
N SER A 95 1.75 -7.04 -14.60
CA SER A 95 0.72 -6.92 -15.64
C SER A 95 1.31 -6.89 -17.04
N GLU A 96 2.42 -6.18 -17.26
CA GLU A 96 3.16 -6.15 -18.53
C GLU A 96 3.70 -7.55 -18.90
N LYS A 97 4.25 -8.31 -17.95
CA LYS A 97 4.66 -9.71 -18.17
C LYS A 97 3.51 -10.59 -18.66
N ILE A 98 2.31 -10.40 -18.09
CA ILE A 98 1.12 -11.18 -18.48
C ILE A 98 0.69 -10.77 -19.90
N VAL A 99 0.68 -9.46 -20.21
CA VAL A 99 0.37 -8.95 -21.55
C VAL A 99 1.31 -9.56 -22.59
N ASP A 100 2.61 -9.46 -22.37
CA ASP A 100 3.66 -10.02 -23.25
C ASP A 100 3.48 -11.52 -23.47
N ALA A 101 3.18 -12.25 -22.41
CA ALA A 101 2.97 -13.69 -22.49
C ALA A 101 1.70 -14.05 -23.27
N LEU A 102 0.61 -13.30 -23.09
CA LEU A 102 -0.64 -13.51 -23.83
C LEU A 102 -0.50 -13.14 -25.31
N GLU A 103 0.20 -12.07 -25.64
CA GLU A 103 0.46 -11.66 -27.03
C GLU A 103 1.34 -12.67 -27.77
N LYS A 104 2.34 -13.24 -27.10
CA LYS A 104 3.25 -14.25 -27.67
C LYS A 104 2.59 -15.62 -27.84
N PHE A 105 1.86 -16.09 -26.82
CA PHE A 105 1.34 -17.47 -26.77
C PHE A 105 -0.16 -17.58 -27.11
N GLY A 106 -0.84 -16.45 -27.21
CA GLY A 106 -2.29 -16.42 -27.45
C GLY A 106 -3.12 -16.67 -26.21
N SER A 107 -4.45 -16.55 -26.39
CA SER A 107 -5.42 -16.69 -25.29
C SER A 107 -5.60 -18.13 -24.79
N GLU A 108 -5.17 -19.15 -25.52
CA GLU A 108 -5.37 -20.56 -25.10
C GLU A 108 -4.62 -20.92 -23.83
N ARG A 109 -3.45 -20.34 -23.62
CA ARG A 109 -2.57 -20.61 -22.46
C ARG A 109 -2.81 -19.70 -21.27
N PHE A 110 -3.86 -18.88 -21.26
CA PHE A 110 -4.10 -17.90 -20.21
C PHE A 110 -4.12 -18.50 -18.79
N LYS A 111 -4.66 -19.73 -18.63
CA LYS A 111 -4.67 -20.40 -17.32
C LYS A 111 -3.26 -20.72 -16.83
N ALA A 112 -2.42 -21.28 -17.70
CA ALA A 112 -1.04 -21.64 -17.35
C ALA A 112 -0.21 -20.37 -17.02
N ILE A 113 -0.40 -19.30 -17.80
CA ILE A 113 0.26 -18.01 -17.56
C ILE A 113 -0.18 -17.43 -16.20
N GLY A 114 -1.50 -17.41 -15.93
CA GLY A 114 -2.04 -16.88 -14.67
C GLY A 114 -1.50 -17.64 -13.45
N HIS A 115 -1.51 -18.97 -13.47
CA HIS A 115 -0.98 -19.77 -12.36
C HIS A 115 0.53 -19.63 -12.20
N LYS A 116 1.30 -19.59 -13.29
CA LYS A 116 2.74 -19.40 -13.24
C LYS A 116 3.10 -18.05 -12.59
N VAL A 117 2.50 -16.95 -13.07
CA VAL A 117 2.77 -15.62 -12.52
C VAL A 117 2.34 -15.54 -11.05
N MET A 118 1.19 -16.10 -10.71
CA MET A 118 0.73 -16.16 -9.31
C MET A 118 1.74 -16.88 -8.41
N THR A 119 2.29 -18.01 -8.85
CA THR A 119 3.31 -18.75 -8.11
C THR A 119 4.62 -17.96 -7.99
N ASP A 120 5.04 -17.27 -9.05
CA ASP A 120 6.28 -16.47 -9.07
C ASP A 120 6.17 -15.29 -8.08
N VAL A 121 5.02 -14.60 -8.03
CA VAL A 121 4.78 -13.49 -7.09
C VAL A 121 4.72 -13.98 -5.64
N MET A 122 4.05 -15.09 -5.37
CA MET A 122 4.00 -15.66 -4.01
C MET A 122 5.38 -16.12 -3.53
N ARG A 123 6.22 -16.66 -4.41
CA ARG A 123 7.62 -17.00 -4.09
C ARG A 123 8.48 -15.77 -3.78
N SER A 124 8.15 -14.61 -4.34
CA SER A 124 8.83 -13.35 -4.05
C SER A 124 8.43 -12.72 -2.70
N GLY A 125 7.58 -13.41 -1.92
CA GLY A 125 7.19 -12.98 -0.57
C GLY A 125 5.97 -12.07 -0.50
N ALA A 126 5.15 -11.97 -1.56
CA ALA A 126 3.89 -11.23 -1.49
C ALA A 126 2.93 -11.87 -0.49
N LEU A 127 2.20 -11.07 0.30
CA LEU A 127 1.16 -11.55 1.20
C LEU A 127 -0.03 -12.14 0.44
N GLY A 128 -0.36 -11.56 -0.71
CA GLY A 128 -1.41 -12.05 -1.57
C GLY A 128 -1.43 -11.40 -2.94
N ILE A 129 -2.01 -12.12 -3.89
CA ILE A 129 -2.18 -11.68 -5.28
C ILE A 129 -3.56 -12.02 -5.79
N GLU A 130 -4.10 -11.14 -6.61
CA GLU A 130 -5.29 -11.36 -7.41
C GLU A 130 -5.04 -10.92 -8.84
N ILE A 131 -5.28 -11.81 -9.78
CA ILE A 131 -5.20 -11.54 -11.21
C ILE A 131 -6.59 -11.79 -11.81
N VAL A 132 -7.16 -10.79 -12.46
CA VAL A 132 -8.42 -10.91 -13.19
C VAL A 132 -8.15 -10.71 -14.68
N VAL A 133 -8.48 -11.73 -15.46
CA VAL A 133 -8.38 -11.72 -16.91
C VAL A 133 -9.80 -11.68 -17.47
N SER A 134 -10.14 -10.60 -18.17
CA SER A 134 -11.50 -10.36 -18.68
C SER A 134 -11.49 -10.12 -20.18
N GLY A 135 -12.46 -10.72 -20.88
CA GLY A 135 -12.59 -10.52 -22.31
C GLY A 135 -13.00 -11.78 -23.05
N LYS A 136 -12.58 -11.90 -24.31
CA LYS A 136 -12.86 -13.05 -25.16
C LYS A 136 -11.85 -14.17 -24.87
N VAL A 137 -12.16 -14.96 -23.87
CA VAL A 137 -11.36 -16.12 -23.44
C VAL A 137 -11.83 -17.34 -24.22
N PRO A 138 -10.96 -18.35 -24.51
CA PRO A 138 -11.35 -19.55 -25.21
C PRO A 138 -12.62 -20.18 -24.64
N SER A 139 -13.51 -20.62 -25.51
CA SER A 139 -14.83 -21.22 -25.20
C SER A 139 -15.89 -20.25 -24.65
N ALA A 140 -15.64 -18.94 -24.54
CA ALA A 140 -16.62 -17.96 -24.07
C ALA A 140 -16.56 -16.65 -24.82
N ARG A 141 -17.74 -16.04 -25.10
CA ARG A 141 -17.84 -14.76 -25.79
C ARG A 141 -17.37 -13.59 -24.94
N ALA A 142 -17.73 -13.61 -23.65
CA ALA A 142 -17.32 -12.63 -22.67
C ALA A 142 -17.31 -13.31 -21.29
N LYS A 143 -16.12 -13.43 -20.68
CA LYS A 143 -15.96 -14.05 -19.38
C LYS A 143 -14.78 -13.42 -18.65
N SER A 144 -14.89 -13.33 -17.32
CA SER A 144 -13.80 -12.97 -16.42
C SER A 144 -13.32 -14.19 -15.68
N TRP A 145 -12.00 -14.41 -15.70
CA TRP A 145 -11.34 -15.43 -14.92
C TRP A 145 -10.53 -14.78 -13.84
N ARG A 146 -10.72 -15.26 -12.61
CA ARG A 146 -10.03 -14.75 -11.43
C ARG A 146 -9.09 -15.81 -10.90
N PHE A 147 -7.81 -15.44 -10.78
CA PHE A 147 -6.77 -16.22 -10.11
C PHE A 147 -6.46 -15.51 -8.79
N TYR A 148 -6.46 -16.25 -7.70
CA TYR A 148 -6.30 -15.67 -6.37
C TYR A 148 -5.45 -16.60 -5.51
N SER A 149 -4.50 -16.03 -4.76
CA SER A 149 -3.67 -16.74 -3.79
C SER A 149 -3.25 -15.80 -2.66
N GLY A 150 -3.16 -16.34 -1.45
CA GLY A 150 -2.76 -15.59 -0.27
C GLY A 150 -3.83 -14.65 0.27
N TYR A 151 -3.39 -13.65 1.03
CA TYR A 151 -4.24 -12.68 1.69
C TYR A 151 -4.23 -11.33 0.97
N LEU A 152 -5.39 -10.83 0.58
CA LEU A 152 -5.54 -9.55 -0.10
C LEU A 152 -6.69 -8.75 0.54
N LYS A 153 -6.37 -7.62 1.16
CA LYS A 153 -7.36 -6.70 1.72
C LYS A 153 -7.97 -5.82 0.63
N LYS A 154 -9.31 -5.74 0.57
CA LYS A 154 -10.04 -4.97 -0.45
C LYS A 154 -10.69 -3.71 0.09
N CYS A 155 -10.83 -3.59 1.40
CA CYS A 155 -11.50 -2.50 2.09
C CYS A 155 -10.63 -1.91 3.18
N GLY A 156 -10.98 -0.73 3.65
CA GLY A 156 -10.24 0.02 4.67
C GLY A 156 -9.01 0.74 4.09
N ASP A 157 -8.27 1.41 4.96
CA ASP A 157 -7.09 2.21 4.59
C ASP A 157 -5.99 1.39 3.91
N ILE A 158 -5.84 0.13 4.31
CA ILE A 158 -4.85 -0.80 3.76
C ILE A 158 -5.09 -1.05 2.26
N ALA A 159 -6.33 -0.98 1.79
CA ALA A 159 -6.65 -1.16 0.38
C ALA A 159 -5.98 -0.12 -0.54
N ASN A 160 -5.57 1.03 0.00
CA ASN A 160 -4.82 2.07 -0.71
C ASN A 160 -3.34 1.69 -0.87
N SER A 161 -2.81 0.88 0.04
CA SER A 161 -1.42 0.38 0.00
C SER A 161 -1.25 -0.83 -0.93
N VAL A 162 -2.35 -1.46 -1.35
CA VAL A 162 -2.33 -2.55 -2.34
C VAL A 162 -1.95 -1.99 -3.71
N ARG A 163 -0.89 -2.53 -4.32
CA ARG A 163 -0.46 -2.15 -5.65
C ARG A 163 -1.42 -2.71 -6.69
N LYS A 164 -2.05 -1.84 -7.47
CA LYS A 164 -3.03 -2.21 -8.50
C LYS A 164 -2.55 -1.74 -9.86
N SER A 165 -2.72 -2.59 -10.86
CA SER A 165 -2.43 -2.26 -12.25
C SER A 165 -3.51 -2.80 -13.18
N ASN A 166 -3.83 -2.00 -14.19
CA ASN A 166 -4.74 -2.39 -15.27
C ASN A 166 -3.98 -2.30 -16.59
N ALA A 167 -3.96 -3.39 -17.32
CA ALA A 167 -3.32 -3.48 -18.62
C ALA A 167 -4.26 -4.14 -19.64
N GLN A 168 -3.96 -3.97 -20.90
CA GLN A 168 -4.72 -4.57 -21.99
C GLN A 168 -3.78 -5.28 -22.97
N ALA A 169 -4.14 -6.51 -23.33
CA ALA A 169 -3.43 -7.29 -24.33
C ALA A 169 -4.21 -7.29 -25.65
N GLN A 170 -3.52 -6.99 -26.76
CA GLN A 170 -4.12 -6.99 -28.08
C GLN A 170 -3.87 -8.34 -28.75
N LEU A 171 -4.93 -9.09 -28.96
CA LEU A 171 -4.89 -10.40 -29.58
C LEU A 171 -5.60 -10.39 -30.92
N LYS A 172 -5.35 -11.39 -31.77
CA LYS A 172 -6.07 -11.58 -33.05
C LYS A 172 -7.59 -11.70 -32.87
N THR A 173 -8.02 -12.20 -31.72
CA THR A 173 -9.44 -12.40 -31.38
C THR A 173 -10.12 -11.19 -30.76
N GLY A 174 -9.36 -10.14 -30.42
CA GLY A 174 -9.83 -8.92 -29.75
C GLY A 174 -8.95 -8.56 -28.56
N ILE A 175 -9.39 -7.57 -27.78
CA ILE A 175 -8.67 -7.06 -26.63
C ILE A 175 -9.07 -7.85 -25.38
N ILE A 176 -8.09 -8.22 -24.56
CA ILE A 176 -8.28 -8.82 -23.23
C ILE A 176 -7.79 -7.82 -22.18
N GLY A 177 -8.64 -7.51 -21.21
CA GLY A 177 -8.29 -6.71 -20.03
C GLY A 177 -7.65 -7.58 -18.95
N ILE A 178 -6.59 -7.06 -18.36
CA ILE A 178 -5.85 -7.71 -17.27
C ILE A 178 -5.80 -6.74 -16.12
N GLN A 179 -6.29 -7.18 -14.96
CA GLN A 179 -6.19 -6.44 -13.72
C GLN A 179 -5.36 -7.25 -12.73
N VAL A 180 -4.34 -6.63 -12.16
CA VAL A 180 -3.44 -7.23 -11.18
C VAL A 180 -3.50 -6.42 -9.91
N SER A 181 -3.68 -7.11 -8.78
CA SER A 181 -3.63 -6.52 -7.45
C SER A 181 -2.68 -7.34 -6.60
N ILE A 182 -1.64 -6.71 -6.05
CA ILE A 182 -0.59 -7.35 -5.26
C ILE A 182 -0.50 -6.65 -3.90
N MET A 183 -0.47 -7.45 -2.85
CA MET A 183 -0.24 -6.98 -1.50
C MET A 183 1.21 -7.26 -1.11
N PRO A 184 2.07 -6.22 -1.03
CA PRO A 184 3.47 -6.39 -0.65
C PRO A 184 3.61 -6.77 0.83
N PRO A 185 4.76 -7.36 1.24
CA PRO A 185 4.98 -7.79 2.62
C PRO A 185 5.14 -6.63 3.62
N ASP A 186 5.47 -5.43 3.14
CA ASP A 186 5.82 -4.27 3.97
C ASP A 186 4.62 -3.64 4.71
N ILE A 187 3.41 -4.13 4.44
CA ILE A 187 2.18 -3.57 4.99
C ILE A 187 1.90 -4.16 6.36
N LYS A 188 1.90 -3.32 7.40
CA LYS A 188 1.43 -3.70 8.73
C LYS A 188 -0.10 -3.78 8.74
N LEU A 189 -0.61 -4.93 9.14
CA LEU A 189 -2.05 -5.14 9.28
C LEU A 189 -2.52 -4.67 10.65
N PRO A 190 -3.70 -4.06 10.79
CA PRO A 190 -4.25 -3.73 12.11
C PRO A 190 -4.66 -4.98 12.88
N ASP A 191 -4.77 -6.10 12.19
CA ASP A 191 -5.13 -7.40 12.77
C ASP A 191 -3.90 -8.19 13.28
N ASP A 192 -2.67 -7.71 13.00
CA ASP A 192 -1.43 -8.31 13.51
C ASP A 192 -1.25 -7.97 14.98
N ILE A 193 -1.35 -9.00 15.81
CA ILE A 193 -1.13 -8.90 17.26
C ILE A 193 0.31 -9.31 17.54
N GLU A 194 1.13 -8.34 17.91
CA GLU A 194 2.48 -8.60 18.45
C GLU A 194 2.35 -8.94 19.92
N LEU A 195 2.60 -10.20 20.29
CA LEU A 195 2.69 -10.61 21.69
C LEU A 195 3.97 -10.00 22.27
N ARG A 196 3.82 -9.16 23.27
CA ARG A 196 4.96 -8.65 24.05
C ARG A 196 5.33 -9.69 25.09
N ASP A 197 6.39 -10.43 24.83
CA ASP A 197 6.96 -11.35 25.82
C ASP A 197 7.51 -10.51 26.99
N GLY A 198 6.97 -10.72 28.20
CA GLY A 198 7.52 -10.14 29.42
C GLY A 198 6.65 -9.13 30.18
N ILE A 199 5.38 -8.95 29.86
CA ILE A 199 4.46 -8.22 30.75
C ILE A 199 3.92 -9.22 31.78
N GLU A 200 4.55 -9.27 32.97
CA GLU A 200 3.90 -9.85 34.15
C GLU A 200 2.63 -9.05 34.40
N ILE A 201 1.49 -9.63 34.06
CA ILE A 201 0.20 -9.08 34.40
C ILE A 201 0.10 -9.27 35.93
N LYS A 202 0.39 -8.21 36.70
CA LYS A 202 -0.04 -8.16 38.09
C LYS A 202 -1.56 -8.15 38.08
N VAL A 203 -2.15 -9.33 38.24
CA VAL A 203 -3.57 -9.47 38.49
C VAL A 203 -3.80 -8.84 39.85
N GLU A 204 -4.23 -7.58 39.88
CA GLU A 204 -4.85 -7.01 41.09
C GLU A 204 -6.14 -7.81 41.30
N GLU A 205 -6.12 -8.70 42.27
CA GLU A 205 -7.34 -9.37 42.74
C GLU A 205 -8.33 -8.28 43.19
N VAL A 206 -9.30 -8.01 42.30
CA VAL A 206 -10.45 -7.19 42.70
C VAL A 206 -11.23 -8.00 43.71
N LYS A 207 -10.96 -7.75 45.00
CA LYS A 207 -11.76 -8.31 46.08
C LYS A 207 -13.22 -7.95 45.82
N PRO A 208 -14.15 -8.95 45.88
CA PRO A 208 -15.55 -8.68 45.56
C PRO A 208 -16.09 -7.62 46.53
N GLN A 209 -16.91 -6.72 46.00
CA GLN A 209 -17.46 -5.56 46.71
C GLN A 209 -18.36 -5.94 47.91
N GLU A 210 -18.66 -7.20 48.11
CA GLU A 210 -19.45 -7.72 49.23
C GLU A 210 -18.80 -7.50 50.59
N GLU A 211 -17.46 -7.61 50.74
CA GLU A 211 -16.78 -7.35 52.00
C GLU A 211 -16.82 -5.88 52.46
N LYS A 212 -17.01 -4.93 51.51
CA LYS A 212 -17.14 -3.51 51.89
C LYS A 212 -18.51 -3.16 52.45
N LEU A 213 -19.54 -3.90 52.08
CA LEU A 213 -20.90 -3.69 52.59
C LEU A 213 -21.07 -4.27 54.01
N GLU A 214 -20.40 -5.37 54.36
CA GLU A 214 -20.42 -5.93 55.70
C GLU A 214 -19.65 -5.06 56.69
N VAL A 215 -18.51 -4.49 56.34
CA VAL A 215 -17.72 -3.61 57.21
C VAL A 215 -18.41 -2.25 57.45
N GLU A 216 -19.24 -1.77 56.51
CA GLU A 216 -20.07 -0.57 56.72
C GLU A 216 -21.33 -0.85 57.52
N ALA A 217 -21.89 -2.06 57.46
CA ALA A 217 -23.04 -2.47 58.29
C ALA A 217 -22.65 -2.63 59.76
N GLU A 218 -21.49 -3.23 60.06
CA GLU A 218 -21.02 -3.38 61.49
C GLU A 218 -20.63 -2.04 62.11
N LYS A 219 -20.25 -1.02 61.37
CA LYS A 219 -19.98 0.32 61.94
C LYS A 219 -21.21 1.13 62.27
N LYS A 220 -22.42 0.75 61.80
CA LYS A 220 -23.69 1.45 62.10
C LYS A 220 -24.44 0.95 63.27
N GLU A 221 -24.07 -0.22 63.88
CA GLU A 221 -24.77 -0.83 64.97
C GLU A 221 -24.17 -0.59 66.43
N LYS A 222 -23.16 0.24 66.57
CA LYS A 222 -22.65 0.57 67.88
C LYS A 222 -23.44 1.73 68.52
N PRO A 223 -24.23 1.51 69.63
CA PRO A 223 -25.09 2.54 70.17
C PRO A 223 -24.30 3.60 70.92
N LYS A 224 -24.69 4.86 70.64
CA LYS A 224 -24.21 6.04 71.40
C LYS A 224 -24.55 5.93 72.86
N ARG A 225 -23.61 5.55 73.75
CA ARG A 225 -23.70 5.74 75.19
C ARG A 225 -23.53 7.23 75.49
N ARG A 226 -24.62 7.79 76.03
CA ARG A 226 -24.68 9.13 76.64
C ARG A 226 -23.69 9.18 77.79
N LYS A 227 -22.78 10.11 77.85
CA LYS A 227 -22.15 10.60 79.08
C LYS A 227 -22.76 11.95 79.40
N LYS A 228 -23.38 11.94 80.66
CA LYS A 228 -23.91 13.09 81.31
C LYS A 228 -22.77 13.97 81.82
N LYS A 229 -23.13 15.23 81.95
CA LYS A 229 -22.50 16.32 82.66
C LYS A 229 -21.88 15.94 83.98
N ASP A 230 -20.72 16.53 84.26
CA ASP A 230 -20.53 17.17 85.59
C ASP A 230 -19.71 18.44 85.39
N GLU A 231 -20.33 19.52 85.81
CA GLU A 231 -19.78 20.82 86.13
C GLU A 231 -18.85 20.71 87.31
N ASN A 232 -17.69 21.28 87.40
CA ASN A 232 -17.46 22.34 88.39
C ASN A 232 -16.00 22.82 88.42
N GLN A 233 -15.90 24.14 88.42
CA GLN A 233 -15.02 24.96 89.25
C GLN A 233 -13.49 24.82 89.16
N GLY A 234 -12.91 25.97 88.95
CA GLY A 234 -11.70 26.34 89.68
C GLY A 234 -10.66 27.09 88.83
N THR A 235 -10.86 28.36 88.67
CA THR A 235 -10.08 29.52 89.11
C THR A 235 -8.55 29.43 89.10
N LYS A 236 -7.98 30.53 88.48
CA LYS A 236 -6.73 31.22 88.87
C LYS A 236 -5.45 30.53 88.38
N SER A 237 -4.46 31.16 87.90
CA SER A 237 -3.92 32.54 87.90
C SER A 237 -2.52 32.43 87.31
N ASN A 238 -2.06 33.52 86.67
CA ASN A 238 -0.68 34.01 86.61
C ASN A 238 0.34 33.08 85.81
N GLU A 239 1.12 33.56 84.92
CA GLU A 239 1.84 34.82 84.64
C GLU A 239 2.03 35.00 83.14
#